data_ccc56be45a21d3c1f8ac0e75c6ff8af6
#
_entry.id   ccc56be45a21d3c1f8ac0e75c6ff8af6
#
_cell.length_a   1.000
_cell.length_b   1.000
_cell.length_c   1.000
_cell.angle_alpha   90.00
_cell.angle_beta   90.00
_cell.angle_gamma   90.00
#
_symmetry.space_group_name_H-M   'P 1'
#
loop_
_entity.id
_entity.type
_entity.pdbx_description
1 polymer ?
#
loop_
_entity_poly.entity_id
_entity_poly.type
_entity_poly.pdbx_seq_one_letter_code
_entity_poly.pdbx_strand_id
1 'polypeptide(L)'
;MTEEALQDIYLNNFHKSNNAKFVPFAGYNMPINYKSGIINEHIHVRTHAGLFDVSHMGQILIPLTNENILALEVYIPLDIKLLQFNKCHYSFILNSHGGVVDDIMLSKIKIEDNEFIYIVYNASRKKFLNEIFSKTIVNYKIIQDRCLIALQGPDSFSVISSILKLSSSMKFLDIEILEYENTKVFISRSGYTGEDGFEVSILDNIAENFVQKIIQNKNTILCGLGCRDSLRMEAGLSLYGNELNEDINPIQAGLSWALDKNRLKDKNLNCFQVLSEEINTSQSIKRIGLSPVNKSMLRAQMTLHNENNEEIGKITSGCYSPILKKSIAIGYINKTLDMSEKLFVKIRDKLEEIQIEKIPFVKKNYKKGD
;
A
#
# COMPACT_ATOMS: atom_id res chain seq x y z
N MET A 1 -9.40 12.96 26.76
CA MET A 1 -8.56 12.92 25.56
C MET A 1 -9.16 13.97 24.62
N THR A 2 -8.44 15.06 24.38
CA THR A 2 -8.86 16.05 23.37
C THR A 2 -8.82 15.36 22.02
N GLU A 3 -9.96 15.25 21.33
CA GLU A 3 -9.98 14.81 19.93
C GLU A 3 -9.05 15.74 19.14
N GLU A 4 -7.93 15.21 18.65
CA GLU A 4 -7.08 15.98 17.73
C GLU A 4 -7.94 16.28 16.48
N ALA A 5 -8.00 17.55 16.09
CA ALA A 5 -8.76 17.98 14.92
C ALA A 5 -8.20 17.26 13.67
N LEU A 6 -9.10 16.70 12.85
CA LEU A 6 -8.70 16.05 11.59
C LEU A 6 -8.02 17.05 10.66
N GLN A 7 -6.95 16.63 10.02
CA GLN A 7 -6.27 17.43 9.00
C GLN A 7 -7.00 17.30 7.66
N ASP A 8 -7.17 18.40 6.96
CA ASP A 8 -7.64 18.38 5.57
C ASP A 8 -6.44 18.17 4.63
N ILE A 9 -6.64 17.38 3.58
CA ILE A 9 -5.70 17.29 2.45
C ILE A 9 -5.85 18.54 1.56
N TYR A 10 -4.82 18.85 0.77
CA TYR A 10 -4.82 20.09 -0.03
C TYR A 10 -6.04 20.19 -0.97
N LEU A 11 -6.44 19.10 -1.62
CA LEU A 11 -7.59 19.07 -2.55
C LEU A 11 -8.95 18.90 -1.86
N ASN A 12 -9.08 19.12 -0.55
CA ASN A 12 -10.32 18.87 0.19
C ASN A 12 -11.52 19.66 -0.40
N ASN A 13 -11.33 20.93 -0.76
CA ASN A 13 -12.40 21.73 -1.37
C ASN A 13 -12.78 21.21 -2.77
N PHE A 14 -11.81 20.79 -3.55
CA PHE A 14 -12.06 20.12 -4.83
C PHE A 14 -12.90 18.85 -4.65
N HIS A 15 -12.60 18.01 -3.67
CA HIS A 15 -13.40 16.82 -3.38
C HIS A 15 -14.80 17.15 -2.91
N LYS A 16 -14.98 18.18 -2.04
CA LYS A 16 -16.29 18.67 -1.61
C LYS A 16 -17.15 19.14 -2.80
N SER A 17 -16.56 19.91 -3.72
CA SER A 17 -17.27 20.39 -4.93
C SER A 17 -17.67 19.26 -5.89
N ASN A 18 -16.96 18.11 -5.82
CA ASN A 18 -17.27 16.89 -6.56
C ASN A 18 -18.15 15.90 -5.77
N ASN A 19 -18.84 16.37 -4.71
CA ASN A 19 -19.78 15.59 -3.90
C ASN A 19 -19.16 14.34 -3.24
N ALA A 20 -17.91 14.41 -2.81
CA ALA A 20 -17.30 13.37 -2.00
C ALA A 20 -17.99 13.24 -0.64
N LYS A 21 -18.14 12.01 -0.16
CA LYS A 21 -18.43 11.73 1.24
C LYS A 21 -17.10 11.52 1.97
N PHE A 22 -16.99 12.10 3.15
CA PHE A 22 -15.75 12.07 3.93
C PHE A 22 -15.85 11.18 5.16
N VAL A 23 -14.69 10.62 5.55
CA VAL A 23 -14.51 9.88 6.81
C VAL A 23 -13.16 10.21 7.44
N PRO A 24 -13.03 10.08 8.76
CA PRO A 24 -11.73 10.08 9.43
C PRO A 24 -10.90 8.88 8.98
N PHE A 25 -9.66 9.14 8.55
CA PHE A 25 -8.70 8.10 8.21
C PHE A 25 -7.28 8.57 8.51
N ALA A 26 -6.57 7.84 9.39
CA ALA A 26 -5.18 8.13 9.76
C ALA A 26 -4.91 9.61 10.17
N GLY A 27 -5.86 10.23 10.87
CA GLY A 27 -5.78 11.63 11.29
C GLY A 27 -6.21 12.67 10.24
N TYR A 28 -6.64 12.22 9.08
CA TYR A 28 -7.09 13.06 7.96
C TYR A 28 -8.59 12.92 7.70
N ASN A 29 -9.17 13.98 7.13
CA ASN A 29 -10.52 13.98 6.59
C ASN A 29 -10.47 13.55 5.12
N MET A 30 -10.80 12.28 4.82
CA MET A 30 -10.54 11.65 3.52
C MET A 30 -11.84 11.30 2.78
N PRO A 31 -11.87 11.44 1.43
CA PRO A 31 -13.01 10.99 0.63
C PRO A 31 -13.14 9.45 0.67
N ILE A 32 -14.27 8.94 1.18
CA ILE A 32 -14.57 7.50 1.22
C ILE A 32 -15.15 7.02 -0.10
N ASN A 33 -16.03 7.80 -0.73
CA ASN A 33 -16.60 7.56 -2.05
C ASN A 33 -17.22 8.84 -2.62
N TYR A 34 -17.53 8.81 -3.92
CA TYR A 34 -18.25 9.84 -4.64
C TYR A 34 -19.69 9.38 -4.96
N LYS A 35 -20.42 10.16 -5.77
CA LYS A 35 -21.82 9.90 -6.12
C LYS A 35 -22.06 8.53 -6.76
N SER A 36 -21.10 8.01 -7.52
CA SER A 36 -21.13 6.67 -8.14
C SER A 36 -21.20 5.53 -7.12
N GLY A 37 -20.66 5.74 -5.92
CA GLY A 37 -20.58 4.74 -4.87
C GLY A 37 -19.47 3.72 -5.07
N ILE A 38 -19.03 3.09 -3.97
CA ILE A 38 -17.83 2.23 -3.90
C ILE A 38 -17.82 1.12 -4.96
N ILE A 39 -18.96 0.44 -5.18
CA ILE A 39 -19.03 -0.70 -6.12
C ILE A 39 -18.82 -0.24 -7.57
N ASN A 40 -19.46 0.86 -7.97
CA ASN A 40 -19.32 1.38 -9.33
C ASN A 40 -17.93 1.97 -9.57
N GLU A 41 -17.36 2.66 -8.56
CA GLU A 41 -15.98 3.13 -8.60
C GLU A 41 -15.02 1.95 -8.82
N HIS A 42 -15.19 0.86 -8.06
CA HIS A 42 -14.39 -0.34 -8.17
C HIS A 42 -14.45 -0.97 -9.57
N ILE A 43 -15.67 -1.18 -10.09
CA ILE A 43 -15.88 -1.77 -11.42
C ILE A 43 -15.25 -0.86 -12.50
N HIS A 44 -15.39 0.47 -12.34
CA HIS A 44 -14.81 1.42 -13.28
C HIS A 44 -13.29 1.36 -13.32
N VAL A 45 -12.62 1.26 -12.16
CA VAL A 45 -11.15 1.09 -12.09
C VAL A 45 -10.69 -0.21 -12.77
N ARG A 46 -11.48 -1.29 -12.68
CA ARG A 46 -11.17 -2.56 -13.36
C ARG A 46 -11.30 -2.48 -14.88
N THR A 47 -12.08 -1.56 -15.40
CA THR A 47 -12.41 -1.48 -16.86
C THR A 47 -11.85 -0.23 -17.55
N HIS A 48 -11.57 0.85 -16.81
CA HIS A 48 -11.14 2.14 -17.33
C HIS A 48 -10.05 2.75 -16.45
N ALA A 49 -10.25 3.97 -15.94
CA ALA A 49 -9.31 4.62 -15.03
C ALA A 49 -10.03 5.27 -13.84
N GLY A 50 -9.47 5.13 -12.64
CA GLY A 50 -9.92 5.82 -11.44
C GLY A 50 -8.80 6.66 -10.85
N LEU A 51 -9.15 7.84 -10.38
CA LEU A 51 -8.24 8.78 -9.73
C LEU A 51 -8.50 8.82 -8.23
N PHE A 52 -7.45 8.59 -7.46
CA PHE A 52 -7.45 8.61 -6.01
C PHE A 52 -6.52 9.71 -5.50
N ASP A 53 -6.97 10.52 -4.56
CA ASP A 53 -6.09 11.38 -3.79
C ASP A 53 -5.53 10.59 -2.60
N VAL A 54 -4.22 10.43 -2.56
CA VAL A 54 -3.50 9.76 -1.50
C VAL A 54 -2.47 10.69 -0.83
N SER A 55 -2.74 12.01 -0.87
CA SER A 55 -1.86 13.07 -0.35
C SER A 55 -1.69 13.02 1.18
N HIS A 56 -2.50 12.23 1.88
CA HIS A 56 -2.29 11.93 3.30
C HIS A 56 -1.01 11.11 3.55
N MET A 57 -0.49 10.39 2.56
CA MET A 57 0.76 9.62 2.68
C MET A 57 1.96 10.53 2.96
N GLY A 58 2.95 10.01 3.71
CA GLY A 58 4.22 10.69 3.93
C GLY A 58 5.14 10.57 2.72
N GLN A 59 5.90 11.63 2.46
CA GLN A 59 6.93 11.66 1.41
C GLN A 59 8.20 12.30 1.98
N ILE A 60 9.36 11.70 1.70
CA ILE A 60 10.65 12.21 2.18
C ILE A 60 11.73 12.03 1.11
N LEU A 61 12.61 13.03 0.99
CA LEU A 61 13.85 12.98 0.21
C LEU A 61 15.05 12.94 1.16
N ILE A 62 15.94 11.97 0.95
CA ILE A 62 17.13 11.75 1.74
C ILE A 62 18.32 11.75 0.78
N PRO A 63 19.36 12.57 0.98
CA PRO A 63 20.56 12.53 0.14
C PRO A 63 21.19 11.14 0.15
N LEU A 64 21.57 10.65 -1.04
CA LEU A 64 22.19 9.33 -1.20
C LEU A 64 23.65 9.36 -0.78
N THR A 65 23.92 9.43 0.53
CA THR A 65 25.25 9.37 1.13
C THR A 65 25.50 8.02 1.79
N ASN A 66 26.75 7.61 1.94
CA ASN A 66 27.06 6.36 2.66
C ASN A 66 26.54 6.38 4.09
N GLU A 67 26.58 7.53 4.77
CA GLU A 67 26.07 7.70 6.12
C GLU A 67 24.56 7.43 6.19
N ASN A 68 23.77 8.07 5.32
CA ASN A 68 22.33 7.88 5.25
C ASN A 68 21.94 6.46 4.82
N ILE A 69 22.67 5.86 3.90
CA ILE A 69 22.46 4.46 3.50
C ILE A 69 22.63 3.55 4.72
N LEU A 70 23.76 3.64 5.43
CA LEU A 70 24.04 2.80 6.60
C LEU A 70 23.00 3.00 7.71
N ALA A 71 22.54 4.25 7.95
CA ALA A 71 21.52 4.55 8.93
C ALA A 71 20.14 3.95 8.56
N LEU A 72 19.75 4.02 7.29
CA LEU A 72 18.50 3.41 6.80
C LEU A 72 18.56 1.88 6.84
N GLU A 73 19.69 1.29 6.48
CA GLU A 73 19.90 -0.14 6.45
C GLU A 73 19.90 -0.81 7.83
N VAL A 74 19.92 -0.04 8.93
CA VAL A 74 19.61 -0.56 10.27
C VAL A 74 18.18 -1.08 10.36
N TYR A 75 17.26 -0.45 9.64
CA TYR A 75 15.81 -0.71 9.74
C TYR A 75 15.22 -1.32 8.46
N ILE A 76 15.85 -1.10 7.30
CA ILE A 76 15.33 -1.49 5.99
C ILE A 76 16.07 -2.74 5.49
N PRO A 77 15.36 -3.85 5.24
CA PRO A 77 15.96 -5.11 4.81
C PRO A 77 16.26 -5.15 3.29
N LEU A 78 16.79 -4.05 2.73
CA LEU A 78 17.29 -3.95 1.36
C LEU A 78 18.75 -3.50 1.36
N ASP A 79 19.54 -3.99 0.42
CA ASP A 79 20.85 -3.43 0.10
C ASP A 79 20.66 -2.17 -0.77
N ILE A 80 20.48 -1.02 -0.09
CA ILE A 80 20.15 0.25 -0.75
C ILE A 80 21.24 0.66 -1.72
N LYS A 81 22.50 0.34 -1.43
CA LYS A 81 23.64 0.66 -2.28
C LYS A 81 23.52 0.01 -3.66
N LEU A 82 23.03 -1.24 -3.71
CA LEU A 82 22.92 -2.03 -4.93
C LEU A 82 21.61 -1.77 -5.71
N LEU A 83 20.64 -1.05 -5.15
CA LEU A 83 19.39 -0.75 -5.86
C LEU A 83 19.67 0.06 -7.14
N GLN A 84 18.91 -0.24 -8.18
CA GLN A 84 18.99 0.49 -9.45
C GLN A 84 18.32 1.86 -9.32
N PHE A 85 18.87 2.88 -9.99
CA PHE A 85 18.22 4.16 -10.15
C PHE A 85 16.93 4.04 -10.97
N ASN A 86 15.99 4.93 -10.68
CA ASN A 86 14.71 5.03 -11.37
C ASN A 86 13.83 3.75 -11.24
N LYS A 87 14.03 3.01 -10.15
CA LYS A 87 13.20 1.87 -9.75
C LYS A 87 12.62 2.07 -8.37
N CYS A 88 11.34 1.70 -8.22
CA CYS A 88 10.66 1.61 -6.94
C CYS A 88 10.82 0.21 -6.33
N HIS A 89 11.04 0.15 -5.04
CA HIS A 89 11.14 -1.08 -4.28
C HIS A 89 10.15 -1.04 -3.12
N TYR A 90 9.27 -2.04 -3.05
CA TYR A 90 8.47 -2.26 -1.86
C TYR A 90 9.34 -2.87 -0.77
N SER A 91 9.31 -2.31 0.41
CA SER A 91 10.08 -2.77 1.55
C SER A 91 9.42 -2.36 2.87
N PHE A 92 10.17 -2.51 3.96
CA PHE A 92 9.68 -2.28 5.31
C PHE A 92 10.67 -1.46 6.10
N ILE A 93 10.17 -0.77 7.13
CA ILE A 93 10.93 -0.34 8.29
C ILE A 93 10.60 -1.33 9.40
N LEU A 94 11.61 -2.00 9.94
CA LEU A 94 11.47 -3.09 10.91
C LEU A 94 11.97 -2.66 12.28
N ASN A 95 11.32 -3.14 13.34
CA ASN A 95 11.83 -3.04 14.71
C ASN A 95 12.86 -4.15 15.00
N SER A 96 13.47 -4.12 16.18
CA SER A 96 14.50 -5.10 16.60
C SER A 96 13.98 -6.54 16.74
N HIS A 97 12.66 -6.74 16.80
CA HIS A 97 12.01 -8.04 16.88
C HIS A 97 11.51 -8.52 15.50
N GLY A 98 11.87 -7.81 14.44
CA GLY A 98 11.48 -8.13 13.06
C GLY A 98 10.06 -7.72 12.68
N GLY A 99 9.29 -7.13 13.60
CA GLY A 99 7.94 -6.64 13.32
C GLY A 99 7.94 -5.41 12.40
N VAL A 100 6.89 -5.28 11.60
CA VAL A 100 6.76 -4.21 10.62
C VAL A 100 6.31 -2.92 11.32
N VAL A 101 7.22 -1.95 11.39
CA VAL A 101 6.92 -0.58 11.86
C VAL A 101 6.14 0.19 10.80
N ASP A 102 6.53 0.01 9.54
CA ASP A 102 5.79 0.52 8.38
C ASP A 102 6.19 -0.24 7.11
N ASP A 103 5.30 -0.31 6.12
CA ASP A 103 5.63 -0.73 4.77
C ASP A 103 5.77 0.51 3.87
N ILE A 104 6.81 0.51 3.04
CA ILE A 104 7.26 1.69 2.31
C ILE A 104 7.50 1.40 0.83
N MET A 105 7.39 2.45 0.01
CA MET A 105 7.94 2.46 -1.34
C MET A 105 9.22 3.29 -1.37
N LEU A 106 10.35 2.67 -1.68
CA LEU A 106 11.67 3.30 -1.72
C LEU A 106 12.20 3.35 -3.15
N SER A 107 12.76 4.47 -3.56
CA SER A 107 13.37 4.65 -4.88
C SER A 107 14.68 5.41 -4.80
N LYS A 108 15.67 5.00 -5.58
CA LYS A 108 16.85 5.84 -5.86
C LYS A 108 16.53 6.71 -7.07
N ILE A 109 16.63 8.01 -6.90
CA ILE A 109 16.32 9.00 -7.94
C ILE A 109 17.43 10.01 -8.06
N LYS A 110 17.52 10.64 -9.24
CA LYS A 110 18.43 11.75 -9.50
C LYS A 110 17.61 13.00 -9.87
N ILE A 111 17.82 14.07 -9.14
CA ILE A 111 17.22 15.37 -9.41
C ILE A 111 18.37 16.31 -9.77
N GLU A 112 18.46 16.69 -11.06
CA GLU A 112 19.59 17.39 -11.63
C GLU A 112 20.89 16.59 -11.39
N ASP A 113 21.88 17.12 -10.71
CA ASP A 113 23.15 16.43 -10.42
C ASP A 113 23.16 15.77 -9.03
N ASN A 114 22.07 15.88 -8.26
CA ASN A 114 22.01 15.34 -6.90
C ASN A 114 21.25 14.02 -6.86
N GLU A 115 21.77 13.08 -6.10
CA GLU A 115 21.19 11.75 -5.91
C GLU A 115 20.47 11.64 -4.57
N PHE A 116 19.27 11.03 -4.59
CA PHE A 116 18.40 10.91 -3.43
C PHE A 116 17.81 9.52 -3.30
N ILE A 117 17.49 9.18 -2.07
CA ILE A 117 16.51 8.15 -1.71
C ILE A 117 15.18 8.87 -1.51
N TYR A 118 14.17 8.50 -2.31
CA TYR A 118 12.80 8.96 -2.17
C TYR A 118 11.96 7.86 -1.53
N ILE A 119 11.28 8.16 -0.43
CA ILE A 119 10.44 7.20 0.29
C ILE A 119 9.03 7.76 0.42
N VAL A 120 8.04 6.91 0.09
CA VAL A 120 6.62 7.11 0.40
C VAL A 120 6.24 6.13 1.51
N TYR A 121 5.55 6.62 2.55
CA TYR A 121 5.23 5.87 3.77
C TYR A 121 3.83 6.19 4.30
N ASN A 122 3.30 5.33 5.17
CA ASN A 122 1.90 5.42 5.61
C ASN A 122 1.61 6.65 6.46
N ALA A 123 0.42 7.24 6.24
CA ALA A 123 -0.05 8.43 6.96
C ALA A 123 -0.09 8.22 8.47
N SER A 124 -0.55 7.06 8.94
CA SER A 124 -0.63 6.73 10.37
C SER A 124 0.74 6.65 11.06
N ARG A 125 1.81 6.53 10.28
CA ARG A 125 3.19 6.40 10.80
C ARG A 125 4.02 7.68 10.67
N LYS A 126 3.49 8.74 10.05
CA LYS A 126 4.23 9.99 9.81
C LYS A 126 4.94 10.54 11.04
N LYS A 127 4.23 10.70 12.15
CA LYS A 127 4.79 11.26 13.38
C LYS A 127 5.96 10.41 13.88
N PHE A 128 5.78 9.11 13.96
CA PHE A 128 6.77 8.16 14.46
C PHE A 128 8.00 8.07 13.54
N LEU A 129 7.79 7.95 12.22
CA LEU A 129 8.89 7.86 11.27
C LEU A 129 9.67 9.17 11.14
N ASN A 130 8.98 10.31 11.17
CA ASN A 130 9.63 11.60 11.18
C ASN A 130 10.54 11.77 12.40
N GLU A 131 10.15 11.22 13.56
CA GLU A 131 10.98 11.20 14.75
C GLU A 131 12.22 10.30 14.57
N ILE A 132 12.09 9.11 13.98
CA ILE A 132 13.23 8.25 13.65
C ILE A 132 14.17 8.97 12.68
N PHE A 133 13.64 9.49 11.57
CA PHE A 133 14.46 10.17 10.55
C PHE A 133 15.19 11.38 11.13
N SER A 134 14.57 12.16 11.99
CA SER A 134 15.23 13.31 12.64
C SER A 134 16.40 12.94 13.53
N LYS A 135 16.42 11.74 14.07
CA LYS A 135 17.50 11.25 14.96
C LYS A 135 18.61 10.51 14.22
N THR A 136 18.32 9.98 13.03
CA THR A 136 19.22 9.03 12.35
C THR A 136 19.72 9.50 10.98
N ILE A 137 18.98 10.40 10.32
CA ILE A 137 19.27 10.80 8.92
C ILE A 137 19.77 12.24 8.88
N VAL A 138 20.79 12.47 8.05
CA VAL A 138 21.41 13.78 7.88
C VAL A 138 20.86 14.46 6.61
N ASN A 139 20.53 15.77 6.72
CA ASN A 139 20.14 16.61 5.57
C ASN A 139 18.92 16.11 4.78
N TYR A 140 17.94 15.48 5.43
CA TYR A 140 16.69 15.03 4.79
C TYR A 140 15.70 16.19 4.59
N LYS A 141 14.77 16.00 3.64
CA LYS A 141 13.62 16.90 3.42
C LYS A 141 12.32 16.12 3.53
N ILE A 142 11.51 16.37 4.57
CA ILE A 142 10.11 15.94 4.58
C ILE A 142 9.36 16.81 3.56
N ILE A 143 8.68 16.16 2.63
CA ILE A 143 7.93 16.83 1.58
C ILE A 143 6.51 17.13 2.12
N GLN A 144 6.18 18.40 2.25
CA GLN A 144 4.88 18.89 2.76
C GLN A 144 4.11 19.72 1.74
N ASP A 145 4.77 20.10 0.66
CA ASP A 145 4.33 20.99 -0.40
C ASP A 145 3.88 20.25 -1.67
N ARG A 146 3.52 18.96 -1.53
CA ARG A 146 3.13 18.13 -2.69
C ARG A 146 1.93 17.25 -2.38
N CYS A 147 1.04 17.17 -3.34
CA CYS A 147 0.02 16.14 -3.40
C CYS A 147 0.59 14.82 -3.95
N LEU A 148 0.03 13.71 -3.53
CA LEU A 148 0.27 12.40 -4.13
C LEU A 148 -1.04 11.90 -4.71
N ILE A 149 -1.07 11.72 -6.03
CA ILE A 149 -2.26 11.35 -6.80
C ILE A 149 -2.04 10.01 -7.46
N ALA A 150 -2.96 9.05 -7.27
CA ALA A 150 -2.90 7.74 -7.91
C ALA A 150 -3.95 7.63 -9.02
N LEU A 151 -3.52 7.39 -10.26
CA LEU A 151 -4.37 7.11 -11.40
C LEU A 151 -4.24 5.63 -11.77
N GLN A 152 -5.30 4.86 -11.64
CA GLN A 152 -5.27 3.39 -11.64
C GLN A 152 -6.30 2.81 -12.61
N GLY A 153 -5.96 1.75 -13.32
CA GLY A 153 -6.82 1.04 -14.25
C GLY A 153 -6.20 0.91 -15.64
N PRO A 154 -6.79 0.09 -16.55
CA PRO A 154 -6.22 -0.22 -17.86
C PRO A 154 -6.04 1.02 -18.77
N ASP A 155 -6.86 2.05 -18.60
CA ASP A 155 -6.75 3.29 -19.39
C ASP A 155 -5.76 4.31 -18.80
N SER A 156 -5.19 4.05 -17.62
CA SER A 156 -4.32 5.00 -16.89
C SER A 156 -3.14 5.50 -17.73
N PHE A 157 -2.48 4.61 -18.48
CA PHE A 157 -1.36 5.01 -19.35
C PHE A 157 -1.80 5.99 -20.44
N SER A 158 -2.90 5.73 -21.14
CA SER A 158 -3.39 6.60 -22.19
C SER A 158 -3.81 7.98 -21.66
N VAL A 159 -4.45 7.99 -20.48
CA VAL A 159 -4.89 9.23 -19.82
C VAL A 159 -3.68 10.07 -19.39
N ILE A 160 -2.75 9.48 -18.65
CA ILE A 160 -1.61 10.24 -18.12
C ILE A 160 -0.65 10.70 -19.22
N SER A 161 -0.45 9.89 -20.27
CA SER A 161 0.41 10.24 -21.42
C SER A 161 -0.14 11.38 -22.27
N SER A 162 -1.43 11.71 -22.15
CA SER A 162 -2.01 12.90 -22.79
C SER A 162 -1.61 14.21 -22.10
N ILE A 163 -1.09 14.12 -20.85
CA ILE A 163 -0.74 15.27 -20.03
C ILE A 163 0.77 15.34 -19.79
N LEU A 164 1.40 14.19 -19.53
CA LEU A 164 2.85 14.07 -19.24
C LEU A 164 3.52 13.26 -20.35
N LYS A 165 4.72 13.68 -20.76
CA LYS A 165 5.54 12.95 -21.74
C LYS A 165 6.26 11.77 -21.08
N LEU A 166 5.52 10.68 -20.88
CA LEU A 166 6.08 9.44 -20.34
C LEU A 166 6.87 8.65 -21.37
N SER A 167 7.90 7.94 -20.91
CA SER A 167 8.53 6.90 -21.74
C SER A 167 7.53 5.76 -21.99
N SER A 168 7.37 5.39 -23.27
CA SER A 168 6.55 4.24 -23.66
C SER A 168 7.10 2.91 -23.14
N SER A 169 8.40 2.87 -22.79
CA SER A 169 9.10 1.71 -22.22
C SER A 169 8.95 1.60 -20.70
N MET A 170 8.31 2.55 -20.02
CA MET A 170 8.13 2.55 -18.57
C MET A 170 7.36 1.31 -18.13
N LYS A 171 7.94 0.53 -17.22
CA LYS A 171 7.41 -0.73 -16.70
C LYS A 171 6.92 -0.56 -15.27
N PHE A 172 6.17 -1.54 -14.78
CA PHE A 172 5.77 -1.60 -13.38
C PHE A 172 6.99 -1.49 -12.45
N LEU A 173 6.88 -0.61 -11.47
CA LEU A 173 7.92 -0.18 -10.54
C LEU A 173 9.02 0.73 -11.14
N ASP A 174 8.88 1.24 -12.34
CA ASP A 174 9.71 2.35 -12.79
C ASP A 174 9.25 3.67 -12.18
N ILE A 175 10.19 4.59 -11.97
CA ILE A 175 9.92 5.97 -11.57
C ILE A 175 10.68 6.92 -12.50
N GLU A 176 10.00 7.96 -12.97
CA GLU A 176 10.56 9.03 -13.78
C GLU A 176 10.37 10.39 -13.08
N ILE A 177 11.29 11.31 -13.35
CA ILE A 177 11.13 12.71 -12.94
C ILE A 177 10.95 13.52 -14.21
N LEU A 178 9.79 14.14 -14.33
CA LEU A 178 9.38 14.88 -15.51
C LEU A 178 9.18 16.36 -15.16
N GLU A 179 9.14 17.19 -16.20
CA GLU A 179 8.73 18.59 -16.07
C GLU A 179 7.24 18.75 -16.44
N TYR A 180 6.52 19.47 -15.57
CA TYR A 180 5.15 19.87 -15.79
C TYR A 180 4.94 21.27 -15.21
N GLU A 181 4.46 22.22 -16.05
CA GLU A 181 4.24 23.61 -15.67
C GLU A 181 5.46 24.23 -14.94
N ASN A 182 6.66 24.04 -15.52
CA ASN A 182 7.96 24.51 -14.99
C ASN A 182 8.33 23.95 -13.60
N THR A 183 7.75 22.83 -13.18
CA THR A 183 8.07 22.15 -11.93
C THR A 183 8.43 20.69 -12.16
N LYS A 184 9.21 20.11 -11.23
CA LYS A 184 9.51 18.68 -11.27
C LYS A 184 8.34 17.88 -10.70
N VAL A 185 7.90 16.86 -11.44
CA VAL A 185 6.90 15.88 -11.05
C VAL A 185 7.57 14.52 -10.93
N PHE A 186 7.33 13.81 -9.84
CA PHE A 186 7.80 12.43 -9.69
C PHE A 186 6.65 11.50 -10.04
N ILE A 187 6.85 10.62 -11.00
CA ILE A 187 5.83 9.68 -11.45
C ILE A 187 6.36 8.26 -11.42
N SER A 188 5.72 7.40 -10.66
CA SER A 188 5.99 5.97 -10.65
C SER A 188 4.87 5.18 -11.32
N ARG A 189 5.22 4.13 -12.07
CA ARG A 189 4.24 3.16 -12.56
C ARG A 189 4.00 2.13 -11.50
N SER A 190 3.13 2.46 -10.55
CA SER A 190 2.86 1.70 -9.35
C SER A 190 1.40 1.89 -8.91
N GLY A 191 0.99 1.21 -7.86
CA GLY A 191 -0.34 1.38 -7.30
C GLY A 191 -0.75 0.27 -6.35
N TYR A 192 -1.94 0.45 -5.78
CA TYR A 192 -2.49 -0.38 -4.72
C TYR A 192 -3.82 -1.05 -5.11
N THR A 193 -4.01 -1.33 -6.40
CA THR A 193 -5.28 -1.81 -6.95
C THR A 193 -5.20 -3.18 -7.61
N GLY A 194 -3.99 -3.61 -7.97
CA GLY A 194 -3.79 -4.78 -8.82
C GLY A 194 -3.94 -4.51 -10.32
N GLU A 195 -4.37 -3.31 -10.70
CA GLU A 195 -4.37 -2.84 -12.09
C GLU A 195 -3.09 -2.06 -12.40
N ASP A 196 -2.83 -1.87 -13.69
CA ASP A 196 -1.81 -0.92 -14.15
C ASP A 196 -2.17 0.49 -13.69
N GLY A 197 -1.17 1.31 -13.41
CA GLY A 197 -1.43 2.65 -12.92
C GLY A 197 -0.19 3.42 -12.53
N PHE A 198 -0.41 4.66 -12.14
CA PHE A 198 0.63 5.62 -11.81
C PHE A 198 0.35 6.33 -10.50
N GLU A 199 1.41 6.60 -9.74
CA GLU A 199 1.38 7.49 -8.60
C GLU A 199 2.24 8.72 -8.92
N VAL A 200 1.64 9.90 -8.78
CA VAL A 200 2.21 11.18 -9.19
C VAL A 200 2.36 12.09 -7.98
N SER A 201 3.60 12.42 -7.64
CA SER A 201 3.92 13.46 -6.66
C SER A 201 4.09 14.79 -7.39
N ILE A 202 3.22 15.74 -7.09
CA ILE A 202 3.11 17.04 -7.77
C ILE A 202 2.95 18.16 -6.75
N LEU A 203 3.47 19.36 -7.02
CA LEU A 203 3.31 20.51 -6.14
C LEU A 203 1.82 20.81 -5.91
N ASP A 204 1.49 21.12 -4.68
CA ASP A 204 0.12 21.35 -4.23
C ASP A 204 -0.58 22.50 -4.97
N ASN A 205 0.13 23.59 -5.26
CA ASN A 205 -0.39 24.78 -5.93
C ASN A 205 -0.81 24.56 -7.39
N ILE A 206 -0.37 23.47 -8.04
CA ILE A 206 -0.76 23.10 -9.41
C ILE A 206 -1.55 21.77 -9.46
N ALA A 207 -1.70 21.10 -8.31
CA ALA A 207 -2.32 19.77 -8.23
C ALA A 207 -3.79 19.79 -8.66
N GLU A 208 -4.56 20.82 -8.28
CA GLU A 208 -5.98 20.90 -8.66
C GLU A 208 -6.15 21.01 -10.19
N ASN A 209 -5.36 21.87 -10.85
CA ASN A 209 -5.37 21.98 -12.30
C ASN A 209 -4.99 20.65 -13.00
N PHE A 210 -3.97 19.96 -12.45
CA PHE A 210 -3.56 18.65 -12.95
C PHE A 210 -4.67 17.61 -12.82
N VAL A 211 -5.31 17.52 -11.68
CA VAL A 211 -6.43 16.60 -11.44
C VAL A 211 -7.63 16.92 -12.32
N GLN A 212 -7.95 18.21 -12.51
CA GLN A 212 -9.02 18.64 -13.41
C GLN A 212 -8.76 18.20 -14.85
N LYS A 213 -7.53 18.30 -15.36
CA LYS A 213 -7.16 17.79 -16.70
C LYS A 213 -7.35 16.28 -16.81
N ILE A 214 -7.00 15.52 -15.77
CA ILE A 214 -7.18 14.06 -15.75
C ILE A 214 -8.67 13.68 -15.81
N ILE A 215 -9.52 14.30 -15.00
CA ILE A 215 -10.95 13.96 -14.93
C ILE A 215 -11.78 14.48 -16.12
N GLN A 216 -11.24 15.38 -16.96
CA GLN A 216 -11.84 15.73 -18.23
C GLN A 216 -11.85 14.56 -19.22
N ASN A 217 -11.00 13.56 -19.03
CA ASN A 217 -11.07 12.34 -19.82
C ASN A 217 -12.30 11.52 -19.40
N LYS A 218 -13.18 11.24 -20.36
CA LYS A 218 -14.46 10.53 -20.14
C LYS A 218 -14.32 9.13 -19.53
N ASN A 219 -13.15 8.53 -19.64
CA ASN A 219 -12.83 7.21 -19.07
C ASN A 219 -12.26 7.30 -17.66
N THR A 220 -12.22 8.49 -17.06
CA THR A 220 -11.68 8.68 -15.71
C THR A 220 -12.74 9.18 -14.76
N ILE A 221 -12.83 8.56 -13.57
CA ILE A 221 -13.68 9.03 -12.47
C ILE A 221 -12.87 9.22 -11.20
N LEU A 222 -13.38 10.06 -10.29
CA LEU A 222 -12.87 10.16 -8.94
C LEU A 222 -13.28 8.93 -8.12
N CYS A 223 -12.34 8.38 -7.34
CA CYS A 223 -12.52 7.21 -6.51
C CYS A 223 -12.06 7.48 -5.08
N GLY A 224 -12.79 6.95 -4.10
CA GLY A 224 -12.48 7.14 -2.69
C GLY A 224 -11.81 5.93 -2.03
N LEU A 225 -11.53 6.06 -0.71
CA LEU A 225 -10.87 5.02 0.09
C LEU A 225 -11.63 3.70 0.12
N GLY A 226 -12.97 3.71 0.06
CA GLY A 226 -13.76 2.48 0.04
C GLY A 226 -13.52 1.63 -1.21
N CYS A 227 -13.39 2.29 -2.37
CA CYS A 227 -12.99 1.66 -3.62
C CYS A 227 -11.53 1.17 -3.55
N ARG A 228 -10.61 2.01 -3.03
CA ARG A 228 -9.19 1.64 -2.84
C ARG A 228 -9.05 0.39 -1.96
N ASP A 229 -9.81 0.28 -0.87
CA ASP A 229 -9.76 -0.88 0.02
C ASP A 229 -10.29 -2.15 -0.65
N SER A 230 -11.42 -2.09 -1.34
CA SER A 230 -11.95 -3.28 -2.03
C SER A 230 -11.04 -3.77 -3.17
N LEU A 231 -10.38 -2.85 -3.90
CA LEU A 231 -9.41 -3.18 -4.95
C LEU A 231 -8.15 -3.84 -4.39
N ARG A 232 -7.55 -3.28 -3.33
CA ARG A 232 -6.36 -3.86 -2.70
C ARG A 232 -6.65 -5.24 -2.12
N MET A 233 -7.85 -5.44 -1.58
CA MET A 233 -8.28 -6.74 -1.07
C MET A 233 -8.33 -7.78 -2.18
N GLU A 234 -8.94 -7.48 -3.32
CA GLU A 234 -8.94 -8.40 -4.48
C GLU A 234 -7.53 -8.71 -4.99
N ALA A 235 -6.64 -7.70 -4.96
CA ALA A 235 -5.24 -7.87 -5.33
C ALA A 235 -4.40 -8.59 -4.24
N GLY A 236 -4.97 -8.85 -3.07
CA GLY A 236 -4.27 -9.51 -1.95
C GLY A 236 -3.14 -8.68 -1.37
N LEU A 237 -3.24 -7.35 -1.41
CA LEU A 237 -2.26 -6.42 -0.85
C LEU A 237 -2.55 -6.14 0.62
N SER A 238 -1.49 -6.11 1.43
CA SER A 238 -1.60 -5.85 2.87
C SER A 238 -1.87 -4.38 3.15
N LEU A 239 -2.55 -4.10 4.26
CA LEU A 239 -2.73 -2.75 4.81
C LEU A 239 -2.06 -2.68 6.17
N TYR A 240 -1.22 -1.66 6.38
CA TYR A 240 -0.65 -1.39 7.69
C TYR A 240 -1.76 -1.07 8.73
N GLY A 241 -1.64 -1.67 9.91
CA GLY A 241 -2.67 -1.63 10.94
C GLY A 241 -3.69 -2.78 10.88
N ASN A 242 -3.75 -3.51 9.75
CA ASN A 242 -4.59 -4.69 9.59
C ASN A 242 -3.72 -5.96 9.45
N GLU A 243 -3.11 -6.17 8.29
CA GLU A 243 -2.22 -7.32 8.02
C GLU A 243 -0.79 -7.08 8.52
N LEU A 244 -0.34 -5.85 8.64
CA LEU A 244 1.00 -5.48 9.07
C LEU A 244 0.93 -4.63 10.33
N ASN A 245 1.80 -4.92 11.28
CA ASN A 245 2.00 -4.16 12.51
C ASN A 245 3.35 -4.53 13.15
N GLU A 246 3.63 -3.96 14.30
CA GLU A 246 4.90 -4.13 15.00
C GLU A 246 5.13 -5.54 15.60
N ASP A 247 4.10 -6.41 15.62
CA ASP A 247 4.15 -7.80 16.11
C ASP A 247 4.23 -8.83 14.97
N ILE A 248 4.00 -8.41 13.72
CA ILE A 248 4.00 -9.29 12.54
C ILE A 248 5.24 -9.00 11.70
N ASN A 249 6.05 -10.02 11.44
CA ASN A 249 7.19 -9.89 10.54
C ASN A 249 6.82 -10.16 9.08
N PRO A 250 7.65 -9.71 8.10
CA PRO A 250 7.36 -9.89 6.67
C PRO A 250 7.21 -11.35 6.23
N ILE A 251 7.84 -12.30 6.94
CA ILE A 251 7.81 -13.73 6.59
C ILE A 251 6.44 -14.31 6.95
N GLN A 252 5.96 -14.01 8.16
CA GLN A 252 4.60 -14.36 8.62
C GLN A 252 3.52 -13.75 7.71
N ALA A 253 3.75 -12.50 7.25
CA ALA A 253 2.86 -11.81 6.33
C ALA A 253 2.89 -12.36 4.88
N GLY A 254 3.75 -13.36 4.58
CA GLY A 254 3.91 -13.89 3.23
C GLY A 254 4.59 -12.92 2.25
N LEU A 255 5.42 -12.02 2.77
CA LEU A 255 6.10 -10.95 2.03
C LEU A 255 7.63 -11.12 2.02
N SER A 256 8.13 -12.32 2.27
CA SER A 256 9.57 -12.64 2.26
C SER A 256 10.28 -12.30 0.94
N TRP A 257 9.53 -12.20 -0.17
CA TRP A 257 10.05 -11.78 -1.47
C TRP A 257 10.56 -10.33 -1.50
N ALA A 258 10.13 -9.50 -0.55
CA ALA A 258 10.56 -8.09 -0.41
C ALA A 258 11.78 -7.92 0.51
N LEU A 259 12.36 -9.02 1.00
CA LEU A 259 13.56 -9.05 1.82
C LEU A 259 14.77 -9.37 0.95
N ASP A 260 15.85 -8.59 1.04
CA ASP A 260 17.13 -8.96 0.42
C ASP A 260 17.80 -10.06 1.25
N LYS A 261 18.11 -11.20 0.60
CA LYS A 261 18.73 -12.35 1.25
C LYS A 261 20.11 -12.04 1.86
N ASN A 262 20.86 -11.10 1.29
CA ASN A 262 22.15 -10.70 1.83
C ASN A 262 21.98 -9.90 3.12
N ARG A 263 20.95 -9.05 3.18
CA ARG A 263 20.62 -8.28 4.39
C ARG A 263 20.22 -9.16 5.57
N LEU A 264 19.64 -10.33 5.31
CA LEU A 264 19.31 -11.30 6.35
C LEU A 264 20.54 -11.96 6.99
N LYS A 265 21.75 -11.71 6.48
CA LYS A 265 23.02 -12.15 7.04
C LYS A 265 23.85 -10.98 7.57
N ASP A 266 23.39 -9.76 7.38
CA ASP A 266 24.11 -8.56 7.74
C ASP A 266 23.76 -8.08 9.15
N LYS A 267 24.76 -8.07 10.02
CA LYS A 267 24.63 -7.63 11.41
C LYS A 267 24.22 -6.16 11.58
N ASN A 268 24.31 -5.35 10.51
CA ASN A 268 23.84 -3.97 10.55
C ASN A 268 22.29 -3.87 10.55
N LEU A 269 21.58 -4.88 10.04
CA LEU A 269 20.13 -4.94 10.16
C LEU A 269 19.75 -5.31 11.58
N ASN A 270 18.99 -4.46 12.28
CA ASN A 270 18.68 -4.59 13.71
C ASN A 270 17.97 -5.89 14.12
N CYS A 271 17.31 -6.55 13.18
CA CYS A 271 16.53 -7.78 13.38
C CYS A 271 17.04 -8.97 12.55
N PHE A 272 18.30 -8.93 12.05
CA PHE A 272 18.82 -9.95 11.14
C PHE A 272 18.75 -11.38 11.71
N GLN A 273 19.02 -11.56 13.01
CA GLN A 273 18.96 -12.87 13.66
C GLN A 273 17.54 -13.42 13.67
N VAL A 274 16.59 -12.62 14.13
CA VAL A 274 15.17 -13.00 14.21
C VAL A 274 14.62 -13.42 12.83
N LEU A 275 14.89 -12.63 11.79
CA LEU A 275 14.44 -12.95 10.45
C LEU A 275 15.14 -14.17 9.85
N SER A 276 16.43 -14.35 10.13
CA SER A 276 17.19 -15.54 9.68
C SER A 276 16.69 -16.82 10.34
N GLU A 277 16.35 -16.77 11.61
CA GLU A 277 15.75 -17.89 12.35
C GLU A 277 14.34 -18.20 11.84
N GLU A 278 13.49 -17.18 11.65
CA GLU A 278 12.12 -17.32 11.18
C GLU A 278 12.01 -17.94 9.77
N ILE A 279 12.96 -17.64 8.87
CA ILE A 279 13.03 -18.29 7.54
C ILE A 279 13.31 -19.77 7.65
N ASN A 280 14.15 -20.18 8.61
CA ASN A 280 14.62 -21.56 8.76
C ASN A 280 13.71 -22.42 9.65
N THR A 281 12.83 -21.77 10.44
CA THR A 281 11.90 -22.46 11.33
C THR A 281 10.49 -22.52 10.72
N SER A 282 9.66 -23.42 11.23
CA SER A 282 8.25 -23.35 10.88
C SER A 282 7.61 -22.15 11.57
N GLN A 283 7.08 -21.21 10.80
CA GLN A 283 6.39 -20.05 11.32
C GLN A 283 5.25 -20.44 12.26
N SER A 284 5.03 -19.65 13.32
CA SER A 284 3.90 -19.89 14.24
C SER A 284 2.54 -19.57 13.61
N ILE A 285 2.49 -18.56 12.74
CA ILE A 285 1.29 -18.10 12.06
C ILE A 285 1.52 -17.95 10.55
N LYS A 286 0.43 -17.99 9.77
CA LYS A 286 0.46 -17.83 8.31
C LYS A 286 -0.70 -16.97 7.84
N ARG A 287 -0.41 -16.00 6.98
CA ARG A 287 -1.41 -15.21 6.27
C ARG A 287 -2.10 -16.03 5.19
N ILE A 288 -3.43 -15.96 5.16
CA ILE A 288 -4.28 -16.69 4.19
C ILE A 288 -5.38 -15.80 3.62
N GLY A 289 -5.86 -16.18 2.42
CA GLY A 289 -7.11 -15.68 1.86
C GLY A 289 -8.27 -16.60 2.25
N LEU A 290 -9.45 -16.01 2.41
CA LEU A 290 -10.66 -16.69 2.87
C LEU A 290 -11.88 -16.24 2.08
N SER A 291 -12.84 -17.14 1.89
CA SER A 291 -14.20 -16.79 1.48
C SER A 291 -15.23 -17.66 2.20
N PRO A 292 -16.46 -17.20 2.40
CA PRO A 292 -17.51 -18.01 3.00
C PRO A 292 -18.00 -19.06 1.97
N VAL A 293 -18.37 -20.23 2.45
CA VAL A 293 -19.05 -21.25 1.63
C VAL A 293 -20.47 -20.77 1.30
N ASN A 294 -21.11 -20.08 2.22
CA ASN A 294 -22.44 -19.46 2.08
C ASN A 294 -22.34 -17.98 1.65
N LYS A 295 -23.44 -17.24 1.71
CA LYS A 295 -23.49 -15.79 1.39
C LYS A 295 -23.16 -14.89 2.60
N SER A 296 -22.46 -15.41 3.58
CA SER A 296 -22.10 -14.65 4.79
C SER A 296 -21.06 -13.56 4.48
N MET A 297 -21.12 -12.46 5.24
CA MET A 297 -20.15 -11.35 5.12
C MET A 297 -19.02 -11.52 6.15
N LEU A 298 -17.80 -11.70 5.65
CA LEU A 298 -16.61 -11.73 6.47
C LEU A 298 -16.12 -10.31 6.76
N ARG A 299 -15.70 -10.05 8.01
CA ARG A 299 -15.24 -8.73 8.46
C ARG A 299 -14.00 -8.87 9.32
N ALA A 300 -13.22 -7.80 9.39
CA ALA A 300 -12.12 -7.70 10.32
C ALA A 300 -12.54 -8.04 11.76
N GLN A 301 -11.60 -8.58 12.52
CA GLN A 301 -11.75 -8.97 13.94
C GLN A 301 -12.60 -10.22 14.19
N MET A 302 -13.17 -10.87 13.17
CA MET A 302 -13.83 -12.16 13.34
C MET A 302 -12.81 -13.25 13.66
N THR A 303 -13.12 -14.10 14.64
CA THR A 303 -12.27 -15.22 15.06
C THR A 303 -12.50 -16.43 14.15
N LEU A 304 -11.43 -17.13 13.81
CA LEU A 304 -11.43 -18.36 13.04
C LEU A 304 -11.40 -19.57 13.99
N HIS A 305 -12.19 -20.59 13.68
CA HIS A 305 -12.33 -21.79 14.48
C HIS A 305 -12.14 -23.05 13.63
N ASN A 306 -11.68 -24.12 14.27
CA ASN A 306 -11.69 -25.47 13.71
C ASN A 306 -13.04 -26.19 13.99
N GLU A 307 -13.16 -27.46 13.57
CA GLU A 307 -14.36 -28.28 13.78
C GLU A 307 -14.71 -28.49 15.26
N ASN A 308 -13.73 -28.44 16.17
CA ASN A 308 -13.90 -28.55 17.60
C ASN A 308 -14.29 -27.24 18.29
N ASN A 309 -14.56 -26.18 17.49
CA ASN A 309 -14.81 -24.82 17.97
C ASN A 309 -13.64 -24.19 18.75
N GLU A 310 -12.42 -24.64 18.51
CA GLU A 310 -11.22 -24.06 19.06
C GLU A 310 -10.77 -22.87 18.20
N GLU A 311 -10.31 -21.79 18.85
CA GLU A 311 -9.78 -20.62 18.16
C GLU A 311 -8.44 -20.95 17.50
N ILE A 312 -8.33 -20.74 16.19
CA ILE A 312 -7.15 -21.06 15.39
C ILE A 312 -6.57 -19.86 14.65
N GLY A 313 -7.22 -18.71 14.73
CA GLY A 313 -6.76 -17.50 14.06
C GLY A 313 -7.80 -16.40 14.01
N LYS A 314 -7.53 -15.39 13.16
CA LYS A 314 -8.34 -14.18 13.09
C LYS A 314 -8.36 -13.56 11.71
N ILE A 315 -9.49 -13.01 11.30
CA ILE A 315 -9.63 -12.18 10.10
C ILE A 315 -9.09 -10.77 10.41
N THR A 316 -8.17 -10.29 9.58
CA THR A 316 -7.60 -8.95 9.67
C THR A 316 -8.35 -7.94 8.79
N SER A 317 -8.79 -8.38 7.61
CA SER A 317 -9.56 -7.56 6.67
C SER A 317 -10.63 -8.40 5.98
N GLY A 318 -11.79 -7.80 5.71
CA GLY A 318 -12.87 -8.44 4.96
C GLY A 318 -13.73 -7.44 4.22
N CYS A 319 -14.07 -7.75 2.97
CA CYS A 319 -14.95 -6.90 2.15
C CYS A 319 -15.81 -7.74 1.19
N TYR A 320 -16.73 -7.07 0.52
CA TYR A 320 -17.41 -7.63 -0.65
C TYR A 320 -16.55 -7.38 -1.89
N SER A 321 -16.28 -8.42 -2.69
CA SER A 321 -15.61 -8.31 -3.98
C SER A 321 -16.66 -8.07 -5.08
N PRO A 322 -16.66 -6.92 -5.75
CA PRO A 322 -17.58 -6.67 -6.88
C PRO A 322 -17.32 -7.57 -8.08
N ILE A 323 -16.08 -7.97 -8.32
CA ILE A 323 -15.70 -8.85 -9.44
C ILE A 323 -16.12 -10.30 -9.16
N LEU A 324 -15.85 -10.82 -7.98
CA LEU A 324 -16.19 -12.20 -7.60
C LEU A 324 -17.64 -12.36 -7.12
N LYS A 325 -18.33 -11.24 -6.85
CA LYS A 325 -19.71 -11.17 -6.33
C LYS A 325 -19.91 -11.98 -5.05
N LYS A 326 -18.87 -12.03 -4.21
CA LYS A 326 -18.86 -12.71 -2.91
C LYS A 326 -18.03 -11.96 -1.88
N SER A 327 -18.19 -12.30 -0.62
CA SER A 327 -17.29 -11.82 0.43
C SER A 327 -15.92 -12.48 0.30
N ILE A 328 -14.86 -11.71 0.50
CA ILE A 328 -13.48 -12.17 0.61
C ILE A 328 -12.86 -11.62 1.88
N ALA A 329 -11.89 -12.32 2.45
CA ALA A 329 -11.18 -11.88 3.63
C ALA A 329 -9.70 -12.30 3.58
N ILE A 330 -8.89 -11.55 4.32
CA ILE A 330 -7.51 -11.91 4.65
C ILE A 330 -7.46 -12.12 6.15
N GLY A 331 -6.69 -13.09 6.60
CA GLY A 331 -6.51 -13.37 8.01
C GLY A 331 -5.23 -14.13 8.29
N TYR A 332 -4.98 -14.38 9.55
CA TYR A 332 -3.89 -15.22 10.05
C TYR A 332 -4.44 -16.45 10.73
N ILE A 333 -3.80 -17.59 10.49
CA ILE A 333 -4.06 -18.86 11.18
C ILE A 333 -2.77 -19.42 11.76
N ASN A 334 -2.89 -20.27 12.78
CA ASN A 334 -1.78 -21.07 13.30
C ASN A 334 -1.31 -22.05 12.21
N LYS A 335 -0.01 -22.08 11.94
CA LYS A 335 0.57 -22.89 10.85
C LYS A 335 0.53 -24.40 11.11
N THR A 336 0.42 -24.82 12.36
CA THR A 336 0.31 -26.24 12.76
C THR A 336 -1.01 -26.88 12.39
N LEU A 337 -1.96 -26.10 11.86
CA LEU A 337 -3.27 -26.59 11.42
C LEU A 337 -3.11 -27.48 10.17
N ASP A 338 -3.78 -28.61 10.16
CA ASP A 338 -3.94 -29.40 8.94
C ASP A 338 -4.85 -28.62 7.97
N MET A 339 -4.30 -28.27 6.80
CA MET A 339 -5.03 -27.48 5.79
C MET A 339 -6.19 -28.27 5.14
N SER A 340 -6.36 -29.56 5.47
CA SER A 340 -7.52 -30.37 5.09
C SER A 340 -8.70 -30.24 6.03
N GLU A 341 -8.50 -29.67 7.22
CA GLU A 341 -9.57 -29.44 8.19
C GLU A 341 -10.52 -28.33 7.72
N LYS A 342 -11.80 -28.49 8.09
CA LYS A 342 -12.78 -27.45 7.83
C LYS A 342 -12.55 -26.25 8.76
N LEU A 343 -12.72 -25.08 8.19
CA LEU A 343 -12.58 -23.82 8.88
C LEU A 343 -13.93 -23.15 9.04
N PHE A 344 -14.10 -22.45 10.17
CA PHE A 344 -15.33 -21.75 10.50
C PHE A 344 -15.05 -20.34 10.99
N VAL A 345 -16.04 -19.48 10.81
CA VAL A 345 -16.09 -18.16 11.43
C VAL A 345 -17.34 -18.05 12.29
N LYS A 346 -17.24 -17.46 13.47
CA LYS A 346 -18.39 -17.25 14.33
C LYS A 346 -19.14 -15.97 13.96
N ILE A 347 -20.39 -16.11 13.51
CA ILE A 347 -21.30 -15.00 13.17
C ILE A 347 -22.56 -15.14 14.00
N ARG A 348 -22.84 -14.16 14.90
CA ARG A 348 -24.03 -14.19 15.77
C ARG A 348 -24.25 -15.56 16.44
N ASP A 349 -23.22 -16.08 17.08
CA ASP A 349 -23.22 -17.38 17.78
C ASP A 349 -23.41 -18.64 16.91
N LYS A 350 -23.38 -18.50 15.59
CA LYS A 350 -23.36 -19.64 14.66
C LYS A 350 -21.99 -19.78 14.02
N LEU A 351 -21.55 -21.02 13.87
CA LEU A 351 -20.37 -21.34 13.07
C LEU A 351 -20.78 -21.41 11.59
N GLU A 352 -20.19 -20.54 10.78
CA GLU A 352 -20.37 -20.50 9.33
C GLU A 352 -19.11 -21.04 8.69
N GLU A 353 -19.26 -22.05 7.83
CA GLU A 353 -18.12 -22.70 7.12
C GLU A 353 -17.49 -21.73 6.13
N ILE A 354 -16.17 -21.66 6.16
CA ILE A 354 -15.34 -20.85 5.25
C ILE A 354 -14.31 -21.74 4.56
N GLN A 355 -13.80 -21.26 3.43
CA GLN A 355 -12.77 -21.94 2.68
C GLN A 355 -11.55 -21.06 2.46
N ILE A 356 -10.38 -21.71 2.33
CA ILE A 356 -9.13 -21.02 2.01
C ILE A 356 -9.13 -20.69 0.53
N GLU A 357 -8.74 -19.47 0.22
CA GLU A 357 -8.63 -18.94 -1.13
C GLU A 357 -7.18 -18.58 -1.47
N LYS A 358 -6.83 -18.73 -2.74
CA LYS A 358 -5.54 -18.27 -3.22
C LYS A 358 -5.50 -16.74 -3.28
N ILE A 359 -4.42 -16.14 -2.76
CA ILE A 359 -4.10 -14.73 -2.92
C ILE A 359 -3.11 -14.55 -4.09
N PRO A 360 -3.32 -13.61 -5.02
CA PRO A 360 -4.45 -12.66 -5.10
C PRO A 360 -5.78 -13.33 -5.47
N PHE A 361 -6.91 -12.77 -4.98
CA PHE A 361 -8.26 -13.25 -5.31
C PHE A 361 -8.64 -12.96 -6.76
N VAL A 362 -8.17 -11.83 -7.29
CA VAL A 362 -8.32 -11.40 -8.69
C VAL A 362 -6.93 -11.23 -9.29
N LYS A 363 -6.75 -11.67 -10.53
CA LYS A 363 -5.46 -11.57 -11.22
C LYS A 363 -4.98 -10.12 -11.33
N LYS A 364 -3.72 -9.89 -11.05
CA LYS A 364 -3.06 -8.59 -11.21
C LYS A 364 -2.71 -8.33 -12.69
N ASN A 365 -2.95 -7.11 -13.14
CA ASN A 365 -2.78 -6.67 -14.54
C ASN A 365 -1.69 -5.61 -14.70
N TYR A 366 -0.61 -5.70 -13.93
CA TYR A 366 0.53 -4.78 -14.05
C TYR A 366 1.22 -4.89 -15.40
N LYS A 367 1.69 -3.76 -15.95
CA LYS A 367 2.55 -3.73 -17.14
C LYS A 367 3.94 -4.26 -16.80
N LYS A 368 4.11 -5.56 -16.94
CA LYS A 368 5.41 -6.23 -16.81
C LYS A 368 6.26 -5.94 -18.04
N GLY A 369 7.59 -6.05 -17.90
CA GLY A 369 8.48 -6.11 -19.04
C GLY A 369 8.27 -7.40 -19.85
N ASP A 370 8.57 -7.34 -21.13
CA ASP A 370 8.67 -8.51 -21.99
C ASP A 370 9.80 -9.39 -21.51
#